data_1f67ae5c12059062463497e385263b5b
#
_entry.id   1f67ae5c12059062463497e385263b5b
#
_cell.length_a   1.000
_cell.length_b   1.000
_cell.length_c   1.000
_cell.angle_alpha   90.00
_cell.angle_beta   90.00
_cell.angle_gamma   90.00
#
_symmetry.space_group_name_H-M   'P 1'
#
loop_
_entity.id
_entity.type
_entity.pdbx_description
1 polymer ?
#
loop_
_entity_poly.entity_id
_entity_poly.type
_entity_poly.pdbx_seq_one_letter_code
_entity_poly.pdbx_strand_id
1 'polypeptide(L)'
;MIKTWTYNGVTYQSEWQVRQDIFNRDHVSFGEAPDEGKVEFWAQYGVTYSERELTPEEQEAQNLAIAKRERAAKVAAIKVEVDGMTFDGDESAQSRMARAITAAETAGLESTVWVLADNTVATVTKAQLQQALSKAMLTMAELWTAPYSEAKA
;
A
#
# COMPACT_ATOMS: atom_id res chain seq x y z
N MET A 1 -20.52 2.83 -0.85
CA MET A 1 -21.65 1.87 -0.83
C MET A 1 -21.12 0.47 -0.58
N ILE A 2 -21.64 -0.23 0.43
CA ILE A 2 -21.32 -1.62 0.74
C ILE A 2 -22.40 -2.51 0.16
N LYS A 3 -21.99 -3.56 -0.55
CA LYS A 3 -22.87 -4.59 -1.12
C LYS A 3 -22.64 -5.89 -0.37
N THR A 4 -23.71 -6.57 -0.01
CA THR A 4 -23.66 -7.86 0.66
C THR A 4 -24.64 -8.85 0.05
N TRP A 5 -24.24 -10.12 0.03
CA TRP A 5 -25.03 -11.25 -0.42
C TRP A 5 -25.05 -12.28 0.70
N THR A 6 -26.22 -12.61 1.22
CA THR A 6 -26.36 -13.65 2.25
C THR A 6 -27.03 -14.87 1.65
N TYR A 7 -26.35 -16.01 1.71
CA TYR A 7 -26.79 -17.31 1.21
C TYR A 7 -26.53 -18.39 2.24
N ASN A 8 -27.54 -19.18 2.59
CA ASN A 8 -27.46 -20.22 3.62
C ASN A 8 -26.82 -19.76 4.96
N GLY A 9 -27.12 -18.53 5.38
CA GLY A 9 -26.61 -17.95 6.64
C GLY A 9 -25.19 -17.41 6.56
N VAL A 10 -24.53 -17.48 5.39
CA VAL A 10 -23.20 -16.92 5.16
C VAL A 10 -23.31 -15.61 4.39
N THR A 11 -22.64 -14.56 4.86
CA THR A 11 -22.61 -13.25 4.21
C THR A 11 -21.31 -13.04 3.45
N TYR A 12 -21.44 -12.69 2.19
CA TYR A 12 -20.35 -12.43 1.25
C TYR A 12 -20.31 -10.94 0.91
N GLN A 13 -19.11 -10.41 0.69
CA GLN A 13 -18.88 -9.03 0.21
C GLN A 13 -18.49 -8.97 -1.26
N SER A 14 -18.52 -10.11 -1.94
CA SER A 14 -18.21 -10.25 -3.36
C SER A 14 -19.24 -11.13 -4.04
N GLU A 15 -19.79 -10.62 -5.13
CA GLU A 15 -20.73 -11.37 -5.99
C GLU A 15 -20.10 -12.67 -6.50
N TRP A 16 -18.82 -12.64 -6.84
CA TRP A 16 -18.11 -13.82 -7.32
C TRP A 16 -18.08 -14.94 -6.29
N GLN A 17 -17.85 -14.61 -5.02
CA GLN A 17 -17.80 -15.60 -3.94
C GLN A 17 -19.14 -16.30 -3.73
N VAL A 18 -20.25 -15.55 -3.70
CA VAL A 18 -21.58 -16.15 -3.54
C VAL A 18 -21.95 -17.01 -4.76
N ARG A 19 -21.59 -16.57 -5.98
CA ARG A 19 -21.79 -17.36 -7.20
C ARG A 19 -21.03 -18.69 -7.14
N GLN A 20 -19.78 -18.68 -6.69
CA GLN A 20 -18.99 -19.91 -6.52
C GLN A 20 -19.60 -20.85 -5.48
N ASP A 21 -20.11 -20.33 -4.37
CA ASP A 21 -20.73 -21.18 -3.34
C ASP A 21 -22.04 -21.80 -3.82
N ILE A 22 -22.89 -21.05 -4.53
CA ILE A 22 -24.11 -21.56 -5.16
C ILE A 22 -23.75 -22.64 -6.19
N PHE A 23 -22.77 -22.41 -7.04
CA PHE A 23 -22.34 -23.39 -8.04
C PHE A 23 -21.80 -24.67 -7.39
N ASN A 24 -20.99 -24.55 -6.36
CA ASN A 24 -20.40 -25.70 -5.68
C ASN A 24 -21.45 -26.53 -4.91
N ARG A 25 -22.50 -25.91 -4.37
CA ARG A 25 -23.54 -26.59 -3.59
C ARG A 25 -24.68 -27.12 -4.44
N ASP A 26 -25.21 -26.28 -5.32
CA ASP A 26 -26.44 -26.53 -6.03
C ASP A 26 -26.24 -26.80 -7.52
N HIS A 27 -25.00 -26.70 -8.01
CA HIS A 27 -24.63 -26.83 -9.43
C HIS A 27 -25.40 -25.88 -10.36
N VAL A 28 -25.82 -24.72 -9.83
CA VAL A 28 -26.54 -23.68 -10.57
C VAL A 28 -25.56 -22.67 -11.12
N SER A 29 -25.63 -22.44 -12.43
CA SER A 29 -24.93 -21.34 -13.11
C SER A 29 -25.98 -20.33 -13.62
N PHE A 30 -25.74 -19.07 -13.42
CA PHE A 30 -26.67 -18.01 -13.83
C PHE A 30 -25.89 -16.79 -14.38
N GLY A 31 -26.57 -16.02 -15.22
CA GLY A 31 -26.01 -14.87 -15.91
C GLY A 31 -25.67 -13.69 -14.99
N GLU A 32 -25.32 -12.57 -15.58
CA GLU A 32 -25.06 -11.35 -14.84
C GLU A 32 -26.32 -10.84 -14.16
N ALA A 33 -26.16 -10.30 -12.94
CA ALA A 33 -27.24 -9.63 -12.26
C ALA A 33 -27.59 -8.33 -13.00
N PRO A 34 -28.87 -8.02 -13.21
CA PRO A 34 -29.28 -6.77 -13.87
C PRO A 34 -28.91 -5.54 -13.01
N ASP A 35 -28.77 -4.40 -13.65
CA ASP A 35 -28.50 -3.15 -12.93
C ASP A 35 -29.66 -2.74 -12.02
N GLU A 36 -30.89 -2.98 -12.47
CA GLU A 36 -32.12 -2.78 -11.71
C GLU A 36 -32.75 -4.12 -11.31
N GLY A 37 -33.41 -4.17 -10.14
CA GLY A 37 -34.07 -5.39 -9.67
C GLY A 37 -33.11 -6.45 -9.13
N LYS A 38 -31.96 -6.03 -8.59
CA LYS A 38 -30.96 -6.95 -8.02
C LYS A 38 -31.50 -7.77 -6.86
N VAL A 39 -32.35 -7.18 -6.01
CA VAL A 39 -32.94 -7.88 -4.87
C VAL A 39 -33.77 -9.06 -5.33
N GLU A 40 -34.65 -8.84 -6.30
CA GLU A 40 -35.53 -9.86 -6.88
C GLU A 40 -34.74 -10.92 -7.65
N PHE A 41 -33.72 -10.49 -8.39
CA PHE A 41 -32.83 -11.41 -9.10
C PHE A 41 -32.14 -12.37 -8.12
N TRP A 42 -31.54 -11.86 -7.06
CA TRP A 42 -30.84 -12.70 -6.10
C TRP A 42 -31.78 -13.54 -5.25
N ALA A 43 -32.99 -13.06 -4.95
CA ALA A 43 -33.99 -13.81 -4.20
C ALA A 43 -34.41 -15.11 -4.90
N GLN A 44 -34.39 -15.17 -6.24
CA GLN A 44 -34.68 -16.39 -7.02
C GLN A 44 -33.72 -17.53 -6.72
N TYR A 45 -32.51 -17.22 -6.26
CA TYR A 45 -31.46 -18.18 -5.90
C TYR A 45 -31.32 -18.37 -4.38
N GLY A 46 -32.29 -17.87 -3.61
CA GLY A 46 -32.23 -17.96 -2.14
C GLY A 46 -31.18 -17.04 -1.50
N VAL A 47 -30.75 -16.01 -2.24
CA VAL A 47 -29.78 -15.03 -1.77
C VAL A 47 -30.48 -13.74 -1.35
N THR A 48 -30.19 -13.27 -0.14
CA THR A 48 -30.59 -11.92 0.30
C THR A 48 -29.51 -10.93 -0.11
N TYR A 49 -29.85 -10.03 -1.03
CA TYR A 49 -28.96 -8.95 -1.47
C TYR A 49 -29.31 -7.65 -0.75
N SER A 50 -28.30 -6.92 -0.31
CA SER A 50 -28.44 -5.63 0.36
C SER A 50 -27.34 -4.66 -0.05
N GLU A 51 -27.73 -3.39 -0.23
CA GLU A 51 -26.81 -2.26 -0.42
C GLU A 51 -27.05 -1.24 0.70
N ARG A 52 -25.98 -0.67 1.21
CA ARG A 52 -26.05 0.46 2.13
C ARG A 52 -24.86 1.40 1.95
N GLU A 53 -25.05 2.65 2.31
CA GLU A 53 -23.94 3.60 2.41
C GLU A 53 -22.99 3.20 3.55
N LEU A 54 -21.74 3.62 3.43
CA LEU A 54 -20.79 3.52 4.52
C LEU A 54 -21.20 4.43 5.67
N THR A 55 -21.00 3.98 6.89
CA THR A 55 -21.06 4.89 8.04
C THR A 55 -19.87 5.86 8.02
N PRO A 56 -19.94 7.01 8.72
CA PRO A 56 -18.81 7.91 8.83
C PRO A 56 -17.53 7.21 9.32
N GLU A 57 -17.64 6.33 10.30
CA GLU A 57 -16.52 5.56 10.86
C GLU A 57 -15.92 4.58 9.84
N GLU A 58 -16.78 3.91 9.05
CA GLU A 58 -16.32 3.03 7.97
C GLU A 58 -15.66 3.83 6.85
N GLN A 59 -16.16 5.02 6.55
CA GLN A 59 -15.55 5.92 5.56
C GLN A 59 -14.18 6.40 6.02
N GLU A 60 -14.04 6.80 7.29
CA GLU A 60 -12.75 7.17 7.86
C GLU A 60 -11.76 6.00 7.85
N ALA A 61 -12.20 4.80 8.23
CA ALA A 61 -11.36 3.60 8.19
C ALA A 61 -10.90 3.28 6.76
N GLN A 62 -11.78 3.42 5.77
CA GLN A 62 -11.45 3.22 4.36
C GLN A 62 -10.45 4.28 3.87
N ASN A 63 -10.69 5.55 4.19
CA ASN A 63 -9.79 6.66 3.82
C ASN A 63 -8.40 6.45 4.43
N LEU A 64 -8.33 6.05 5.70
CA LEU A 64 -7.07 5.74 6.36
C LEU A 64 -6.34 4.55 5.72
N ALA A 65 -7.09 3.51 5.33
CA ALA A 65 -6.49 2.35 4.64
C ALA A 65 -5.92 2.74 3.27
N ILE A 66 -6.62 3.60 2.52
CA ILE A 66 -6.13 4.15 1.25
C ILE A 66 -4.87 4.98 1.48
N ALA A 67 -4.90 5.91 2.44
CA ALA A 67 -3.76 6.77 2.77
C ALA A 67 -2.52 5.95 3.18
N LYS A 68 -2.69 4.88 3.95
CA LYS A 68 -1.59 3.97 4.31
C LYS A 68 -1.00 3.23 3.10
N ARG A 69 -1.84 2.83 2.14
CA ARG A 69 -1.37 2.18 0.91
C ARG A 69 -0.59 3.16 0.02
N GLU A 70 -1.12 4.37 -0.16
CA GLU A 70 -0.44 5.43 -0.90
C GLU A 70 0.89 5.82 -0.25
N ARG A 71 0.93 5.89 1.07
CA ARG A 71 2.15 6.11 1.82
C ARG A 71 3.20 5.05 1.51
N ALA A 72 2.85 3.78 1.53
CA ALA A 72 3.79 2.69 1.24
C ALA A 72 4.40 2.84 -0.17
N ALA A 73 3.59 3.22 -1.17
CA ALA A 73 4.07 3.49 -2.51
C ALA A 73 5.01 4.71 -2.56
N LYS A 74 4.68 5.79 -1.85
CA LYS A 74 5.53 6.99 -1.76
C LYS A 74 6.86 6.69 -1.06
N VAL A 75 6.85 5.91 0.01
CA VAL A 75 8.08 5.48 0.72
C VAL A 75 8.97 4.65 -0.20
N ALA A 76 8.40 3.71 -0.95
CA ALA A 76 9.14 2.90 -1.92
C ALA A 76 9.75 3.72 -3.07
N ALA A 77 9.21 4.90 -3.34
CA ALA A 77 9.64 5.80 -4.41
C ALA A 77 10.56 6.94 -3.92
N ILE A 78 10.96 6.97 -2.64
CA ILE A 78 11.84 8.02 -2.12
C ILE A 78 13.16 8.03 -2.88
N LYS A 79 13.52 9.20 -3.39
CA LYS A 79 14.83 9.49 -3.97
C LYS A 79 15.36 10.79 -3.38
N VAL A 80 16.66 10.85 -3.15
CA VAL A 80 17.31 12.02 -2.58
C VAL A 80 18.55 12.40 -3.41
N GLU A 81 18.82 13.69 -3.47
CA GLU A 81 19.96 14.22 -4.19
C GLU A 81 21.02 14.75 -3.23
N VAL A 82 22.27 14.37 -3.47
CA VAL A 82 23.46 14.86 -2.77
C VAL A 82 24.56 15.08 -3.79
N ASP A 83 25.07 16.29 -3.88
CA ASP A 83 26.17 16.70 -4.80
C ASP A 83 25.93 16.28 -6.26
N GLY A 84 24.70 16.45 -6.75
CA GLY A 84 24.32 16.09 -8.12
C GLY A 84 24.13 14.60 -8.39
N MET A 85 24.25 13.74 -7.37
CA MET A 85 23.98 12.31 -7.43
C MET A 85 22.63 12.00 -6.81
N THR A 86 21.82 11.17 -7.49
CA THR A 86 20.52 10.73 -6.97
C THR A 86 20.63 9.34 -6.35
N PHE A 87 20.21 9.23 -5.10
CA PHE A 87 20.20 7.99 -4.31
C PHE A 87 18.78 7.49 -4.14
N ASP A 88 18.59 6.18 -4.21
CA ASP A 88 17.36 5.56 -3.68
C ASP A 88 17.28 5.78 -2.17
N GLY A 89 16.09 6.09 -1.69
CA GLY A 89 15.87 6.44 -0.29
C GLY A 89 14.78 5.62 0.39
N ASP A 90 14.37 4.50 -0.19
CA ASP A 90 13.43 3.56 0.44
C ASP A 90 14.04 2.89 1.68
N GLU A 91 13.25 2.15 2.45
CA GLU A 91 13.71 1.50 3.68
C GLU A 91 14.90 0.55 3.46
N SER A 92 14.92 -0.16 2.33
CA SER A 92 16.04 -1.04 1.97
C SER A 92 17.30 -0.25 1.67
N ALA A 93 17.19 0.85 0.94
CA ALA A 93 18.30 1.75 0.65
C ALA A 93 18.84 2.40 1.93
N GLN A 94 17.96 2.88 2.82
CA GLN A 94 18.35 3.43 4.12
C GLN A 94 19.10 2.42 4.97
N SER A 95 18.64 1.17 5.03
CA SER A 95 19.32 0.08 5.75
C SER A 95 20.69 -0.23 5.16
N ARG A 96 20.83 -0.20 3.83
CA ARG A 96 22.12 -0.40 3.14
C ARG A 96 23.09 0.74 3.41
N MET A 97 22.61 2.00 3.35
CA MET A 97 23.41 3.17 3.67
C MET A 97 23.94 3.12 5.10
N ALA A 98 23.07 2.85 6.08
CA ALA A 98 23.47 2.75 7.48
C ALA A 98 24.56 1.70 7.72
N ARG A 99 24.41 0.52 7.11
CA ARG A 99 25.42 -0.53 7.18
C ARG A 99 26.74 -0.15 6.49
N ALA A 100 26.67 0.49 5.33
CA ALA A 100 27.86 0.94 4.61
C ALA A 100 28.62 2.02 5.37
N ILE A 101 27.92 2.96 6.00
CA ILE A 101 28.52 4.00 6.84
C ILE A 101 29.24 3.36 8.04
N THR A 102 28.59 2.44 8.76
CA THR A 102 29.19 1.72 9.89
C THR A 102 30.41 0.91 9.46
N ALA A 103 30.33 0.22 8.34
CA ALA A 103 31.46 -0.57 7.81
C ALA A 103 32.65 0.34 7.43
N ALA A 104 32.38 1.49 6.79
CA ALA A 104 33.41 2.46 6.44
C ALA A 104 34.06 3.06 7.69
N GLU A 105 33.30 3.38 8.72
CA GLU A 105 33.83 3.86 10.00
C GLU A 105 34.73 2.83 10.67
N THR A 106 34.28 1.58 10.73
CA THR A 106 35.04 0.49 11.34
C THR A 106 36.35 0.21 10.59
N ALA A 107 36.32 0.30 9.26
CA ALA A 107 37.50 0.04 8.41
C ALA A 107 38.40 1.27 8.20
N GLY A 108 38.02 2.45 8.70
CA GLY A 108 38.72 3.71 8.46
C GLY A 108 38.70 4.16 7.02
N LEU A 109 37.64 3.84 6.27
CA LEU A 109 37.46 4.21 4.87
C LEU A 109 36.69 5.52 4.73
N GLU A 110 37.13 6.42 3.87
CA GLU A 110 36.47 7.68 3.59
C GLU A 110 35.47 7.60 2.43
N SER A 111 35.56 6.57 1.60
CA SER A 111 34.67 6.35 0.46
C SER A 111 34.40 4.87 0.19
N THR A 112 33.34 4.63 -0.54
CA THR A 112 32.95 3.28 -0.99
C THR A 112 32.30 3.36 -2.38
N VAL A 113 32.15 2.22 -3.01
CA VAL A 113 31.42 2.10 -4.29
C VAL A 113 29.93 1.95 -4.00
N TRP A 114 29.11 2.67 -4.75
CA TRP A 114 27.66 2.69 -4.57
C TRP A 114 26.93 2.65 -5.91
N VAL A 115 25.77 1.99 -5.95
CA VAL A 115 24.87 2.02 -7.10
C VAL A 115 23.84 3.11 -6.88
N LEU A 116 23.81 4.10 -7.75
CA LEU A 116 22.87 5.22 -7.71
C LEU A 116 21.48 4.82 -8.24
N ALA A 117 20.50 5.71 -8.06
CA ALA A 117 19.11 5.48 -8.46
C ALA A 117 18.91 5.25 -9.98
N ASP A 118 19.84 5.68 -10.81
CA ASP A 118 19.86 5.45 -12.25
C ASP A 118 20.62 4.16 -12.66
N ASN A 119 20.98 3.33 -11.67
CA ASN A 119 21.78 2.12 -11.82
C ASN A 119 23.23 2.35 -12.27
N THR A 120 23.74 3.58 -12.20
CA THR A 120 25.16 3.85 -12.40
C THR A 120 25.97 3.57 -11.13
N VAL A 121 27.22 3.14 -11.32
CA VAL A 121 28.17 2.88 -10.23
C VAL A 121 29.02 4.14 -10.03
N ALA A 122 29.04 4.63 -8.80
CA ALA A 122 29.83 5.79 -8.40
C ALA A 122 30.65 5.52 -7.14
N THR A 123 31.76 6.21 -7.00
CA THR A 123 32.48 6.31 -5.73
C THR A 123 31.86 7.42 -4.91
N VAL A 124 31.34 7.10 -3.73
CA VAL A 124 30.70 8.05 -2.84
C VAL A 124 31.46 8.11 -1.51
N THR A 125 31.50 9.31 -0.92
CA THR A 125 32.12 9.48 0.39
C THR A 125 31.16 9.04 1.51
N LYS A 126 31.72 8.70 2.65
CA LYS A 126 30.95 8.45 3.87
C LYS A 126 30.02 9.64 4.20
N ALA A 127 30.51 10.86 4.08
CA ALA A 127 29.71 12.06 4.30
C ALA A 127 28.53 12.18 3.35
N GLN A 128 28.68 11.84 2.07
CA GLN A 128 27.59 11.83 1.09
C GLN A 128 26.53 10.79 1.43
N LEU A 129 26.93 9.58 1.85
CA LEU A 129 26.00 8.55 2.32
C LEU A 129 25.24 8.99 3.58
N GLN A 130 25.91 9.65 4.53
CA GLN A 130 25.29 10.19 5.73
C GLN A 130 24.25 11.26 5.41
N GLN A 131 24.55 12.16 4.46
CA GLN A 131 23.60 13.16 3.99
C GLN A 131 22.41 12.53 3.26
N ALA A 132 22.66 11.55 2.38
CA ALA A 132 21.59 10.85 1.66
C ALA A 132 20.67 10.10 2.64
N LEU A 133 21.23 9.38 3.62
CA LEU A 133 20.46 8.69 4.65
C LEU A 133 19.61 9.68 5.47
N SER A 134 20.20 10.79 5.91
CA SER A 134 19.49 11.81 6.70
C SER A 134 18.31 12.40 5.92
N LYS A 135 18.51 12.77 4.65
CA LYS A 135 17.45 13.29 3.79
C LYS A 135 16.33 12.26 3.57
N ALA A 136 16.70 10.99 3.30
CA ALA A 136 15.74 9.92 3.10
C ALA A 136 14.91 9.64 4.37
N MET A 137 15.55 9.63 5.55
CA MET A 137 14.86 9.45 6.84
C MET A 137 13.89 10.60 7.15
N LEU A 138 14.26 11.85 6.87
CA LEU A 138 13.38 13.00 7.05
C LEU A 138 12.16 12.91 6.13
N THR A 139 12.36 12.63 4.85
CA THR A 139 11.27 12.44 3.88
C THR A 139 10.34 11.28 4.31
N MET A 140 10.91 10.17 4.75
CA MET A 140 10.13 9.05 5.25
C MET A 140 9.31 9.42 6.49
N ALA A 141 9.87 10.16 7.43
CA ALA A 141 9.16 10.60 8.64
C ALA A 141 7.95 11.47 8.30
N GLU A 142 8.08 12.40 7.33
CA GLU A 142 6.98 13.22 6.84
C GLU A 142 5.87 12.37 6.22
N LEU A 143 6.23 11.41 5.36
CA LEU A 143 5.27 10.48 4.73
C LEU A 143 4.57 9.60 5.76
N TRP A 144 5.28 9.13 6.79
CA TRP A 144 4.71 8.29 7.84
C TRP A 144 3.69 9.02 8.71
N THR A 145 3.90 10.31 8.96
CA THR A 145 3.02 11.11 9.82
C THR A 145 1.83 11.73 9.09
N ALA A 146 1.94 11.94 7.76
CA ALA A 146 0.92 12.59 6.95
C ALA A 146 -0.51 12.02 7.12
N PRO A 147 -0.75 10.69 7.09
CA PRO A 147 -2.10 10.14 7.24
C PRO A 147 -2.77 10.44 8.58
N TYR A 148 -1.97 10.78 9.61
CA TYR A 148 -2.47 11.04 10.97
C TYR A 148 -2.60 12.52 11.28
N SER A 149 -1.94 13.39 10.51
CA SER A 149 -2.05 14.85 10.66
C SER A 149 -3.32 15.40 10.04
N GLU A 150 -3.80 14.80 8.93
CA GLU A 150 -5.05 15.19 8.27
C GLU A 150 -6.30 14.75 9.03
N ALA A 151 -6.21 13.71 9.86
CA ALA A 151 -7.33 13.21 10.66
C ALA A 151 -7.66 14.09 11.89
N LYS A 152 -6.91 15.16 12.14
CA LYS A 152 -7.11 16.09 13.28
C LYS A 152 -7.59 17.48 12.87
N ALA A 153 -7.82 17.70 11.61
CA ALA A 153 -8.44 18.90 11.06
C ALA A 153 -9.90 18.63 10.71
#